data_fa236f7ac7e5b6d59af573b267a64324
#
_entry.id   fa236f7ac7e5b6d59af573b267a64324
#
_cell.length_a   1.000
_cell.length_b   1.000
_cell.length_c   1.000
_cell.angle_alpha   90.00
_cell.angle_beta   90.00
_cell.angle_gamma   90.00
#
_symmetry.space_group_name_H-M   'P 1'
#
loop_
_entity.id
_entity.type
_entity.pdbx_description
1 polymer ?
#
loop_
_entity_poly.entity_id
_entity_poly.type
_entity_poly.pdbx_seq_one_letter_code
_entity_poly.pdbx_strand_id
1 'polypeptide(L)'
;MIKLPESATKPTMYFIGVTTGQSSIMKIFPIWAEALGLDTCIKGIDISLHAPAEDYRAAVEFIKNDPLSLGALVTTHKIDLYNACKDLFEYFDPYALQFGEISSISKKDGKLCGHAKDPISVGLALDSFVPADHWKKYPDAQACVLGAGGSALAVCSYLQNEKHGDNVPARINMNNRSVPRLAEAIHLLGNSRVPMSFHLCPTAEWNDRIVEALPEGSIVINATGMGKDRPGSPLTDSCKFPKHGIVWEFNYRGSLEFMHQAEAQQQERDLQIENGWTYFIHGWTQVIAEVYHIDITGERLAMCDRLAR
;
A
#
# COMPACT_ATOMS: atom_id res chain seq x y z
N MET A 1 16.40 -9.24 21.08
CA MET A 1 15.93 -10.46 20.37
C MET A 1 14.41 -10.49 20.42
N ILE A 2 13.78 -10.64 19.28
CA ILE A 2 12.31 -10.79 19.16
C ILE A 2 11.83 -12.09 19.79
N LYS A 3 10.56 -12.11 20.21
CA LYS A 3 9.89 -13.33 20.63
C LYS A 3 9.26 -13.99 19.41
N LEU A 4 9.85 -15.06 18.93
CA LEU A 4 9.26 -15.89 17.88
C LEU A 4 8.10 -16.73 18.40
N PRO A 5 7.09 -17.02 17.57
CA PRO A 5 6.06 -17.99 17.92
C PRO A 5 6.65 -19.41 17.99
N GLU A 6 5.91 -20.31 18.62
CA GLU A 6 6.25 -21.75 18.55
C GLU A 6 6.10 -22.24 17.09
N SER A 7 6.90 -23.28 16.74
CA SER A 7 6.81 -23.94 15.44
C SER A 7 5.37 -24.29 15.08
N ALA A 8 5.05 -24.22 13.80
CA ALA A 8 3.71 -24.48 13.33
C ALA A 8 3.32 -25.95 13.57
N THR A 9 2.08 -26.19 13.99
CA THR A 9 1.49 -27.56 14.13
C THR A 9 0.54 -27.90 12.99
N LYS A 10 0.22 -26.91 12.15
CA LYS A 10 -0.52 -27.03 10.89
C LYS A 10 -0.05 -25.95 9.90
N PRO A 11 -0.41 -26.02 8.61
CA PRO A 11 -0.05 -24.99 7.65
C PRO A 11 -0.36 -23.60 8.20
N THR A 12 0.65 -22.70 8.22
CA THR A 12 0.55 -21.41 8.87
C THR A 12 1.09 -20.31 7.98
N MET A 13 0.30 -19.25 7.81
CA MET A 13 0.76 -17.97 7.26
C MET A 13 1.18 -17.06 8.41
N TYR A 14 2.29 -16.37 8.27
CA TYR A 14 2.74 -15.41 9.27
C TYR A 14 2.40 -13.98 8.86
N PHE A 15 2.31 -13.11 9.85
CA PHE A 15 2.10 -11.68 9.68
C PHE A 15 3.17 -10.92 10.48
N ILE A 16 4.10 -10.29 9.78
CA ILE A 16 5.19 -9.52 10.39
C ILE A 16 4.77 -8.06 10.48
N GLY A 17 4.78 -7.49 11.68
CA GLY A 17 4.40 -6.10 11.95
C GLY A 17 4.83 -5.62 13.32
N VAL A 18 4.35 -4.44 13.75
CA VAL A 18 4.70 -3.86 15.07
C VAL A 18 3.80 -4.37 16.17
N THR A 19 2.48 -4.45 15.91
CA THR A 19 1.43 -4.86 16.85
C THR A 19 0.38 -5.68 16.10
N THR A 20 0.79 -6.85 15.62
CA THR A 20 -0.03 -7.68 14.71
C THR A 20 -1.35 -8.12 15.32
N GLY A 21 -1.38 -8.42 16.62
CA GLY A 21 -2.58 -8.86 17.32
C GLY A 21 -3.75 -7.88 17.33
N GLN A 22 -3.49 -6.58 17.08
CA GLN A 22 -4.52 -5.54 16.99
C GLN A 22 -5.07 -5.35 15.57
N SER A 23 -4.47 -5.99 14.57
CA SER A 23 -4.89 -5.87 13.18
C SER A 23 -6.21 -6.57 12.93
N SER A 24 -7.10 -5.93 12.15
CA SER A 24 -8.38 -6.49 11.73
C SER A 24 -8.23 -7.85 11.03
N ILE A 25 -7.11 -8.07 10.33
CA ILE A 25 -6.87 -9.32 9.61
C ILE A 25 -6.85 -10.55 10.53
N MET A 26 -6.42 -10.39 11.78
CA MET A 26 -6.38 -11.51 12.72
C MET A 26 -7.78 -12.10 13.00
N LYS A 27 -8.83 -11.28 12.82
CA LYS A 27 -10.24 -11.70 12.90
C LYS A 27 -10.81 -12.11 11.55
N ILE A 28 -10.39 -11.45 10.48
CA ILE A 28 -10.92 -11.64 9.13
C ILE A 28 -10.31 -12.89 8.48
N PHE A 29 -9.02 -13.14 8.66
CA PHE A 29 -8.32 -14.24 7.97
C PHE A 29 -8.91 -15.63 8.24
N PRO A 30 -9.30 -16.03 9.47
CA PRO A 30 -9.94 -17.32 9.69
C PRO A 30 -11.23 -17.51 8.86
N ILE A 31 -12.03 -16.44 8.73
CA ILE A 31 -13.27 -16.44 7.95
C ILE A 31 -12.95 -16.62 6.45
N TRP A 32 -11.94 -15.90 5.96
CA TRP A 32 -11.49 -16.04 4.58
C TRP A 32 -10.87 -17.39 4.29
N ALA A 33 -10.08 -17.94 5.21
CA ALA A 33 -9.48 -19.26 5.05
C ALA A 33 -10.56 -20.34 4.91
N GLU A 34 -11.57 -20.33 5.77
CA GLU A 34 -12.72 -21.25 5.68
C GLU A 34 -13.45 -21.10 4.33
N ALA A 35 -13.80 -19.87 3.94
CA ALA A 35 -14.52 -19.58 2.70
C ALA A 35 -13.72 -19.93 1.43
N LEU A 36 -12.38 -19.86 1.49
CA LEU A 36 -11.47 -20.26 0.42
C LEU A 36 -11.12 -21.75 0.43
N GLY A 37 -11.60 -22.52 1.43
CA GLY A 37 -11.30 -23.94 1.58
C GLY A 37 -9.85 -24.22 2.02
N LEU A 38 -9.21 -23.31 2.75
CA LEU A 38 -7.84 -23.43 3.22
C LEU A 38 -7.81 -23.94 4.67
N ASP A 39 -7.25 -25.13 4.89
CA ASP A 39 -6.97 -25.60 6.26
C ASP A 39 -5.66 -25.01 6.78
N THR A 40 -5.76 -23.83 7.35
CA THR A 40 -4.61 -23.04 7.75
C THR A 40 -4.93 -22.12 8.94
N CYS A 41 -3.91 -21.42 9.45
CA CYS A 41 -4.07 -20.33 10.40
C CYS A 41 -3.09 -19.21 10.12
N ILE A 42 -3.33 -18.05 10.76
CA ILE A 42 -2.42 -16.90 10.76
C ILE A 42 -1.83 -16.71 12.16
N LYS A 43 -0.52 -16.41 12.23
CA LYS A 43 0.18 -16.04 13.47
C LYS A 43 0.96 -14.76 13.27
N GLY A 44 0.92 -13.86 14.26
CA GLY A 44 1.69 -12.62 14.26
C GLY A 44 3.14 -12.84 14.70
N ILE A 45 4.04 -12.05 14.13
CA ILE A 45 5.43 -11.85 14.59
C ILE A 45 5.60 -10.35 14.79
N ASP A 46 5.69 -9.92 16.04
CA ASP A 46 5.84 -8.50 16.38
C ASP A 46 7.33 -8.13 16.43
N ILE A 47 7.69 -7.12 15.65
CA ILE A 47 9.04 -6.56 15.61
C ILE A 47 8.93 -5.05 15.89
N SER A 48 9.81 -4.51 16.74
CA SER A 48 9.84 -3.07 17.02
C SER A 48 10.25 -2.27 15.78
N LEU A 49 9.82 -1.01 15.70
CA LEU A 49 10.28 -0.11 14.63
C LEU A 49 11.80 0.02 14.66
N HIS A 50 12.43 -0.08 13.49
CA HIS A 50 13.88 0.02 13.32
C HIS A 50 14.66 -0.93 14.24
N ALA A 51 14.14 -2.16 14.39
CA ALA A 51 14.82 -3.22 15.13
C ALA A 51 16.18 -3.55 14.51
N PRO A 52 17.11 -4.17 15.28
CA PRO A 52 18.38 -4.63 14.73
C PRO A 52 18.15 -5.68 13.64
N ALA A 53 19.09 -5.78 12.69
CA ALA A 53 19.01 -6.69 11.54
C ALA A 53 18.80 -8.16 11.96
N GLU A 54 19.37 -8.54 13.10
CA GLU A 54 19.27 -9.91 13.67
C GLU A 54 17.82 -10.30 13.97
N ASP A 55 16.98 -9.36 14.37
CA ASP A 55 15.57 -9.63 14.67
C ASP A 55 14.78 -9.94 13.39
N TYR A 56 15.03 -9.20 12.32
CA TYR A 56 14.44 -9.49 11.00
C TYR A 56 14.94 -10.84 10.46
N ARG A 57 16.24 -11.11 10.57
CA ARG A 57 16.83 -12.38 10.13
C ARG A 57 16.25 -13.56 10.90
N ALA A 58 16.13 -13.47 12.22
CA ALA A 58 15.52 -14.51 13.04
C ALA A 58 14.08 -14.83 12.60
N ALA A 59 13.27 -13.81 12.28
CA ALA A 59 11.91 -14.00 11.78
C ALA A 59 11.88 -14.69 10.41
N VAL A 60 12.74 -14.26 9.48
CA VAL A 60 12.78 -14.82 8.12
C VAL A 60 13.34 -16.23 8.12
N GLU A 61 14.40 -16.50 8.89
CA GLU A 61 14.98 -17.84 9.06
C GLU A 61 14.00 -18.81 9.72
N PHE A 62 13.23 -18.33 10.71
CA PHE A 62 12.16 -19.12 11.32
C PHE A 62 11.11 -19.52 10.27
N ILE A 63 10.62 -18.56 9.46
CA ILE A 63 9.66 -18.81 8.38
C ILE A 63 10.27 -19.77 7.33
N LYS A 64 11.53 -19.57 6.95
CA LYS A 64 12.23 -20.40 5.95
C LYS A 64 12.34 -21.86 6.39
N ASN A 65 12.70 -22.08 7.64
CA ASN A 65 13.08 -23.41 8.17
C ASN A 65 11.89 -24.21 8.72
N ASP A 66 10.78 -23.58 9.10
CA ASP A 66 9.58 -24.30 9.54
C ASP A 66 8.86 -24.93 8.33
N PRO A 67 8.76 -26.27 8.25
CA PRO A 67 8.14 -26.95 7.10
C PRO A 67 6.64 -26.65 6.95
N LEU A 68 5.96 -26.26 8.01
CA LEU A 68 4.54 -25.90 8.00
C LEU A 68 4.30 -24.41 7.82
N SER A 69 5.37 -23.60 7.75
CA SER A 69 5.26 -22.20 7.34
C SER A 69 5.04 -22.09 5.84
N LEU A 70 3.98 -21.41 5.42
CA LEU A 70 3.65 -21.17 4.02
C LEU A 70 4.26 -19.86 3.50
N GLY A 71 4.59 -18.94 4.40
CA GLY A 71 5.11 -17.60 4.08
C GLY A 71 4.54 -16.54 5.00
N ALA A 72 4.62 -15.28 4.59
CA ALA A 72 4.17 -14.16 5.43
C ALA A 72 3.70 -12.95 4.62
N LEU A 73 2.83 -12.13 5.24
CA LEU A 73 2.68 -10.72 4.91
C LEU A 73 3.63 -9.90 5.78
N VAL A 74 4.27 -8.89 5.20
CA VAL A 74 5.10 -7.92 5.89
C VAL A 74 4.49 -6.54 5.75
N THR A 75 4.21 -5.87 6.88
CA THR A 75 3.81 -4.47 6.92
C THR A 75 4.90 -3.65 7.62
N THR A 76 4.88 -2.34 7.51
CA THR A 76 5.80 -1.39 8.19
C THR A 76 7.30 -1.67 7.96
N HIS A 77 7.77 -2.90 8.13
CA HIS A 77 9.17 -3.33 8.12
C HIS A 77 9.72 -3.71 6.73
N LYS A 78 9.00 -3.43 5.66
CA LYS A 78 9.27 -3.94 4.31
C LYS A 78 10.68 -3.69 3.81
N ILE A 79 11.18 -2.47 3.98
CA ILE A 79 12.53 -2.02 3.57
C ILE A 79 13.59 -2.55 4.53
N ASP A 80 13.37 -2.43 5.85
CA ASP A 80 14.32 -2.91 6.85
C ASP A 80 14.54 -4.42 6.72
N LEU A 81 13.45 -5.18 6.50
CA LEU A 81 13.50 -6.62 6.29
C LEU A 81 14.22 -6.99 4.99
N TYR A 82 13.95 -6.28 3.87
CA TYR A 82 14.68 -6.49 2.62
C TYR A 82 16.19 -6.30 2.83
N ASN A 83 16.58 -5.17 3.42
CA ASN A 83 18.00 -4.85 3.66
C ASN A 83 18.70 -5.86 4.57
N ALA A 84 18.00 -6.33 5.60
CA ALA A 84 18.56 -7.27 6.58
C ALA A 84 18.62 -8.72 6.06
N CYS A 85 17.76 -9.12 5.11
CA CYS A 85 17.50 -10.53 4.81
C CYS A 85 17.63 -10.90 3.32
N LYS A 86 17.96 -9.97 2.42
CA LYS A 86 17.95 -10.24 0.96
C LYS A 86 18.81 -11.44 0.54
N ASP A 87 19.83 -11.75 1.29
CA ASP A 87 20.70 -12.91 1.07
C ASP A 87 20.05 -14.27 1.45
N LEU A 88 18.91 -14.26 2.14
CA LEU A 88 18.15 -15.46 2.53
C LEU A 88 17.16 -15.91 1.46
N PHE A 89 16.88 -15.05 0.48
CA PHE A 89 15.88 -15.28 -0.57
C PHE A 89 16.56 -15.79 -1.86
N GLU A 90 15.90 -16.73 -2.52
CA GLU A 90 16.34 -17.26 -3.81
C GLU A 90 15.66 -16.56 -5.00
N TYR A 91 14.60 -15.79 -4.75
CA TYR A 91 13.86 -15.05 -5.78
C TYR A 91 13.28 -13.75 -5.23
N PHE A 92 13.30 -12.71 -6.07
CA PHE A 92 12.55 -11.47 -5.88
C PHE A 92 11.76 -11.13 -7.13
N ASP A 93 10.55 -10.62 -6.94
CA ASP A 93 9.79 -10.06 -8.05
C ASP A 93 10.38 -8.70 -8.50
N PRO A 94 10.04 -8.21 -9.73
CA PRO A 94 10.58 -6.95 -10.23
C PRO A 94 10.33 -5.74 -9.33
N TYR A 95 9.20 -5.67 -8.64
CA TYR A 95 8.89 -4.56 -7.74
C TYR A 95 9.72 -4.63 -6.45
N ALA A 96 9.94 -5.82 -5.91
CA ALA A 96 10.81 -5.98 -4.74
C ALA A 96 12.25 -5.53 -5.03
N LEU A 97 12.77 -5.83 -6.23
CA LEU A 97 14.07 -5.35 -6.69
C LEU A 97 14.08 -3.85 -6.91
N GLN A 98 13.02 -3.30 -7.53
CA GLN A 98 12.92 -1.87 -7.84
C GLN A 98 12.87 -1.01 -6.57
N PHE A 99 12.07 -1.41 -5.58
CA PHE A 99 11.83 -0.61 -4.37
C PHE A 99 12.69 -1.02 -3.18
N GLY A 100 13.44 -2.11 -3.28
CA GLY A 100 14.21 -2.63 -2.13
C GLY A 100 13.32 -2.96 -0.94
N GLU A 101 12.12 -3.53 -1.19
CA GLU A 101 11.15 -3.86 -0.15
C GLU A 101 10.53 -5.24 -0.33
N ILE A 102 10.06 -5.84 0.76
CA ILE A 102 9.30 -7.09 0.75
C ILE A 102 7.99 -6.89 1.51
N SER A 103 6.85 -7.00 0.82
CA SER A 103 5.53 -7.00 1.45
C SER A 103 4.91 -8.40 1.56
N SER A 104 5.44 -9.38 0.79
CA SER A 104 5.00 -10.76 0.81
C SER A 104 6.19 -11.71 0.73
N ILE A 105 6.18 -12.71 1.58
CA ILE A 105 7.12 -13.84 1.56
C ILE A 105 6.32 -15.09 1.20
N SER A 106 6.75 -15.82 0.16
CA SER A 106 6.15 -17.10 -0.20
C SER A 106 7.22 -18.20 -0.29
N LYS A 107 6.79 -19.44 -0.29
CA LYS A 107 7.65 -20.60 -0.52
C LYS A 107 7.21 -21.32 -1.77
N LYS A 108 8.12 -21.53 -2.72
CA LYS A 108 7.83 -22.24 -3.96
C LYS A 108 9.00 -23.15 -4.33
N ASP A 109 8.75 -24.42 -4.56
CA ASP A 109 9.76 -25.43 -4.97
C ASP A 109 11.00 -25.44 -4.05
N GLY A 110 10.76 -25.33 -2.73
CA GLY A 110 11.83 -25.28 -1.71
C GLY A 110 12.57 -23.93 -1.63
N LYS A 111 12.18 -22.93 -2.41
CA LYS A 111 12.78 -21.58 -2.45
C LYS A 111 11.96 -20.59 -1.64
N LEU A 112 12.65 -19.68 -0.96
CA LEU A 112 12.03 -18.50 -0.33
C LEU A 112 11.95 -17.38 -1.35
N CYS A 113 10.76 -16.86 -1.58
CA CYS A 113 10.46 -15.84 -2.59
C CYS A 113 9.97 -14.56 -1.92
N GLY A 114 10.55 -13.42 -2.29
CA GLY A 114 10.17 -12.09 -1.82
C GLY A 114 9.44 -11.29 -2.90
N HIS A 115 8.34 -10.65 -2.52
CA HIS A 115 7.52 -9.88 -3.46
C HIS A 115 7.12 -8.54 -2.85
N ALA A 116 7.01 -7.51 -3.69
CA ALA A 116 6.39 -6.23 -3.35
C ALA A 116 5.01 -6.12 -4.02
N LYS A 117 3.95 -6.44 -3.28
CA LYS A 117 2.58 -6.49 -3.81
C LYS A 117 1.86 -5.14 -3.80
N ASP A 118 2.41 -4.11 -3.16
CA ASP A 118 1.75 -2.82 -3.05
C ASP A 118 1.42 -2.17 -4.40
N PRO A 119 2.31 -2.16 -5.43
CA PRO A 119 1.97 -1.59 -6.73
C PRO A 119 0.81 -2.30 -7.42
N ILE A 120 0.69 -3.63 -7.24
CA ILE A 120 -0.41 -4.42 -7.78
C ILE A 120 -1.70 -4.10 -7.02
N SER A 121 -1.65 -4.09 -5.70
CA SER A 121 -2.81 -3.83 -4.84
C SER A 121 -3.36 -2.40 -5.00
N VAL A 122 -2.46 -1.42 -5.11
CA VAL A 122 -2.80 -0.02 -5.44
C VAL A 122 -3.47 0.06 -6.80
N GLY A 123 -2.90 -0.62 -7.79
CA GLY A 123 -3.43 -0.62 -9.14
C GLY A 123 -4.86 -1.18 -9.20
N LEU A 124 -5.08 -2.34 -8.59
CA LEU A 124 -6.41 -2.95 -8.52
C LEU A 124 -7.42 -2.05 -7.78
N ALA A 125 -6.99 -1.35 -6.74
CA ALA A 125 -7.83 -0.38 -6.05
C ALA A 125 -8.17 0.81 -6.96
N LEU A 126 -7.19 1.45 -7.60
CA LEU A 126 -7.42 2.55 -8.53
C LEU A 126 -8.32 2.14 -9.69
N ASP A 127 -8.08 0.99 -10.31
CA ASP A 127 -8.89 0.47 -11.43
C ASP A 127 -10.37 0.22 -11.03
N SER A 128 -10.68 0.07 -9.74
CA SER A 128 -12.04 -0.15 -9.28
C SER A 128 -12.89 1.12 -9.18
N PHE A 129 -12.27 2.28 -9.05
CA PHE A 129 -13.00 3.54 -8.86
C PHE A 129 -12.60 4.67 -9.82
N VAL A 130 -11.41 4.64 -10.42
CA VAL A 130 -11.01 5.61 -11.46
C VAL A 130 -11.58 5.13 -12.79
N PRO A 131 -12.41 5.94 -13.49
CA PRO A 131 -12.94 5.57 -14.80
C PRO A 131 -11.81 5.24 -15.79
N ALA A 132 -12.03 4.20 -16.61
CA ALA A 132 -11.00 3.69 -17.53
C ALA A 132 -10.51 4.72 -18.57
N ASP A 133 -11.27 5.77 -18.82
CA ASP A 133 -10.95 6.86 -19.75
C ASP A 133 -10.71 8.20 -19.05
N HIS A 134 -10.52 8.18 -17.74
CA HIS A 134 -10.44 9.37 -16.89
C HIS A 134 -9.45 10.42 -17.40
N TRP A 135 -8.22 10.01 -17.69
CA TRP A 135 -7.16 10.91 -18.16
C TRP A 135 -7.39 11.41 -19.59
N LYS A 136 -8.15 10.68 -20.41
CA LYS A 136 -8.57 11.13 -21.73
C LYS A 136 -9.69 12.16 -21.64
N LYS A 137 -10.60 11.97 -20.68
CA LYS A 137 -11.69 12.93 -20.41
C LYS A 137 -11.17 14.25 -19.83
N TYR A 138 -10.12 14.17 -19.01
CA TYR A 138 -9.47 15.30 -18.37
C TYR A 138 -7.97 15.33 -18.74
N PRO A 139 -7.61 15.79 -19.95
CA PRO A 139 -6.23 15.65 -20.47
C PRO A 139 -5.18 16.47 -19.69
N ASP A 140 -5.59 17.53 -19.00
CA ASP A 140 -4.73 18.35 -18.16
C ASP A 140 -4.69 17.89 -16.71
N ALA A 141 -5.54 16.91 -16.32
CA ALA A 141 -5.65 16.43 -14.96
C ALA A 141 -4.33 15.80 -14.48
N GLN A 142 -4.04 16.00 -13.21
CA GLN A 142 -2.80 15.57 -12.55
C GLN A 142 -3.11 14.66 -11.36
N ALA A 143 -2.14 13.87 -10.96
CA ALA A 143 -2.19 13.16 -9.69
C ALA A 143 -1.35 13.92 -8.65
N CYS A 144 -1.91 14.17 -7.47
CA CYS A 144 -1.20 14.74 -6.32
C CYS A 144 -1.16 13.71 -5.20
N VAL A 145 0.03 13.21 -4.89
CA VAL A 145 0.27 12.19 -3.87
C VAL A 145 0.89 12.85 -2.64
N LEU A 146 0.11 12.97 -1.58
CA LEU A 146 0.55 13.50 -0.29
C LEU A 146 1.22 12.39 0.50
N GLY A 147 2.54 12.46 0.63
CA GLY A 147 3.42 11.44 1.20
C GLY A 147 4.50 10.98 0.21
N ALA A 148 5.57 10.35 0.74
CA ALA A 148 6.64 9.73 -0.03
C ALA A 148 7.13 8.43 0.64
N GLY A 149 6.20 7.67 1.23
CA GLY A 149 6.45 6.32 1.74
C GLY A 149 6.13 5.25 0.70
N GLY A 150 6.25 3.97 1.07
CA GLY A 150 6.02 2.83 0.18
C GLY A 150 4.70 2.88 -0.59
N SER A 151 3.58 3.23 0.08
CA SER A 151 2.28 3.37 -0.59
C SER A 151 2.28 4.50 -1.64
N ALA A 152 2.92 5.64 -1.35
CA ALA A 152 3.03 6.74 -2.32
C ALA A 152 3.88 6.35 -3.53
N LEU A 153 4.99 5.64 -3.30
CA LEU A 153 5.84 5.09 -4.37
C LEU A 153 5.07 4.08 -5.23
N ALA A 154 4.27 3.22 -4.60
CA ALA A 154 3.44 2.25 -5.29
C ALA A 154 2.39 2.92 -6.21
N VAL A 155 1.73 3.99 -5.73
CA VAL A 155 0.80 4.81 -6.55
C VAL A 155 1.53 5.39 -7.76
N CYS A 156 2.66 6.06 -7.53
CA CYS A 156 3.39 6.69 -8.63
C CYS A 156 3.91 5.67 -9.63
N SER A 157 4.38 4.52 -9.18
CA SER A 157 4.80 3.42 -10.06
C SER A 157 3.63 2.90 -10.90
N TYR A 158 2.47 2.71 -10.28
CA TYR A 158 1.29 2.23 -10.98
C TYR A 158 0.82 3.23 -12.05
N LEU A 159 0.67 4.51 -11.71
CA LEU A 159 0.17 5.55 -12.62
C LEU A 159 1.03 5.75 -13.87
N GLN A 160 2.31 5.37 -13.82
CA GLN A 160 3.23 5.47 -14.96
C GLN A 160 3.53 4.12 -15.63
N ASN A 161 2.79 3.05 -15.28
CA ASN A 161 2.98 1.74 -15.89
C ASN A 161 2.66 1.79 -17.40
N GLU A 162 3.50 1.16 -18.22
CA GLU A 162 3.37 1.15 -19.68
C GLU A 162 2.04 0.58 -20.18
N LYS A 163 1.39 -0.28 -19.39
CA LYS A 163 0.08 -0.85 -19.73
C LYS A 163 -1.01 0.21 -19.99
N HIS A 164 -0.86 1.41 -19.42
CA HIS A 164 -1.84 2.49 -19.56
C HIS A 164 -1.74 3.24 -20.89
N GLY A 165 -0.68 3.01 -21.69
CA GLY A 165 -0.46 3.75 -22.94
C GLY A 165 -0.48 5.26 -22.67
N ASP A 166 -1.27 6.01 -23.43
CA ASP A 166 -1.41 7.46 -23.27
C ASP A 166 -2.49 7.88 -22.26
N ASN A 167 -3.17 6.93 -21.63
CA ASN A 167 -4.18 7.21 -20.61
C ASN A 167 -3.53 7.32 -19.22
N VAL A 168 -2.82 8.40 -18.99
CA VAL A 168 -2.04 8.70 -17.79
C VAL A 168 -2.23 10.15 -17.35
N PRO A 169 -1.98 10.52 -16.09
CA PRO A 169 -2.04 11.91 -15.67
C PRO A 169 -1.04 12.77 -16.44
N ALA A 170 -1.40 14.04 -16.71
CA ALA A 170 -0.48 14.98 -17.34
C ALA A 170 0.80 15.23 -16.51
N ARG A 171 0.70 15.04 -15.20
CA ARG A 171 1.80 15.15 -14.22
C ARG A 171 1.48 14.40 -12.95
N ILE A 172 2.51 13.91 -12.28
CA ILE A 172 2.41 13.38 -10.91
C ILE A 172 3.16 14.34 -9.97
N ASN A 173 2.46 14.88 -8.98
CA ASN A 173 3.02 15.71 -7.93
C ASN A 173 3.19 14.86 -6.67
N MET A 174 4.42 14.72 -6.16
CA MET A 174 4.69 14.04 -4.89
C MET A 174 5.11 15.04 -3.85
N ASN A 175 4.33 15.14 -2.78
CA ASN A 175 4.52 16.12 -1.72
C ASN A 175 5.00 15.43 -0.43
N ASN A 176 6.05 15.93 0.18
CA ASN A 176 6.49 15.45 1.49
C ASN A 176 7.19 16.55 2.29
N ARG A 177 7.18 16.41 3.62
CA ARG A 177 7.90 17.30 4.55
C ARG A 177 9.37 16.90 4.76
N SER A 178 9.81 15.76 4.29
CA SER A 178 11.12 15.17 4.52
C SER A 178 11.96 15.20 3.24
N VAL A 179 13.05 15.98 3.25
CA VAL A 179 14.03 16.01 2.15
C VAL A 179 14.62 14.63 1.85
N PRO A 180 15.08 13.83 2.86
CA PRO A 180 15.60 12.49 2.58
C PRO A 180 14.59 11.58 1.88
N ARG A 181 13.31 11.63 2.26
CA ARG A 181 12.26 10.82 1.61
C ARG A 181 11.99 11.26 0.17
N LEU A 182 12.02 12.55 -0.11
CA LEU A 182 11.91 13.05 -1.49
C LEU A 182 13.13 12.64 -2.33
N ALA A 183 14.33 12.72 -1.77
CA ALA A 183 15.55 12.28 -2.47
C ALA A 183 15.51 10.79 -2.81
N GLU A 184 15.06 9.94 -1.89
CA GLU A 184 14.84 8.51 -2.12
C GLU A 184 13.79 8.28 -3.23
N ALA A 185 12.67 8.98 -3.18
CA ALA A 185 11.62 8.89 -4.21
C ALA A 185 12.12 9.33 -5.59
N ILE A 186 12.91 10.39 -5.67
CA ILE A 186 13.55 10.85 -6.92
C ILE A 186 14.48 9.76 -7.46
N HIS A 187 15.27 9.11 -6.60
CA HIS A 187 16.17 8.03 -7.01
C HIS A 187 15.40 6.83 -7.59
N LEU A 188 14.29 6.45 -6.95
CA LEU A 188 13.49 5.27 -7.34
C LEU A 188 12.57 5.53 -8.55
N LEU A 189 12.10 6.77 -8.75
CA LEU A 189 11.10 7.13 -9.75
C LEU A 189 11.62 8.13 -10.81
N GLY A 190 12.89 8.54 -10.75
CA GLY A 190 13.42 9.64 -11.55
C GLY A 190 13.42 9.43 -13.07
N ASN A 191 13.35 8.17 -13.54
CA ASN A 191 13.22 7.82 -14.94
C ASN A 191 11.75 7.59 -15.34
N SER A 192 10.85 8.41 -14.85
CA SER A 192 9.42 8.26 -15.07
C SER A 192 9.01 8.70 -16.48
N ARG A 193 8.13 7.92 -17.13
CA ARG A 193 7.51 8.27 -18.42
C ARG A 193 6.47 9.39 -18.30
N VAL A 194 5.87 9.56 -17.12
CA VAL A 194 4.96 10.66 -16.80
C VAL A 194 5.77 11.75 -16.11
N PRO A 195 5.66 13.02 -16.49
CA PRO A 195 6.36 14.11 -15.80
C PRO A 195 6.09 14.11 -14.31
N MET A 196 7.12 14.15 -13.47
CA MET A 196 7.00 14.20 -12.03
C MET A 196 7.51 15.52 -11.46
N SER A 197 6.83 16.00 -10.42
CA SER A 197 7.29 17.11 -9.57
C SER A 197 7.35 16.64 -8.12
N PHE A 198 8.44 16.99 -7.45
CA PHE A 198 8.67 16.66 -6.05
C PHE A 198 8.66 17.94 -5.23
N HIS A 199 7.75 18.05 -4.27
CA HIS A 199 7.52 19.26 -3.52
C HIS A 199 7.86 19.08 -2.03
N LEU A 200 8.77 19.91 -1.53
CA LEU A 200 9.00 19.99 -0.09
C LEU A 200 7.89 20.83 0.54
N CYS A 201 7.01 20.16 1.27
CA CYS A 201 5.85 20.74 1.93
C CYS A 201 5.97 20.56 3.46
N PRO A 202 6.63 21.51 4.17
CA PRO A 202 6.86 21.40 5.62
C PRO A 202 5.58 21.45 6.44
N THR A 203 4.55 22.14 5.96
CA THR A 203 3.25 22.31 6.63
C THR A 203 2.08 22.04 5.68
N ALA A 204 0.87 21.96 6.23
CA ALA A 204 -0.37 21.71 5.46
C ALA A 204 -0.61 22.82 4.41
N GLU A 205 -0.35 24.08 4.73
CA GLU A 205 -0.57 25.22 3.83
C GLU A 205 0.30 25.15 2.56
N TRP A 206 1.44 24.48 2.61
CA TRP A 206 2.24 24.21 1.41
C TRP A 206 1.57 23.18 0.51
N ASN A 207 0.96 22.14 1.10
CA ASN A 207 0.17 21.19 0.34
C ASN A 207 -1.08 21.83 -0.28
N ASP A 208 -1.76 22.71 0.48
CA ASP A 208 -2.96 23.41 -0.01
C ASP A 208 -2.67 24.16 -1.31
N ARG A 209 -1.56 24.91 -1.37
CA ARG A 209 -1.16 25.66 -2.59
C ARG A 209 -0.98 24.76 -3.80
N ILE A 210 -0.46 23.54 -3.61
CA ILE A 210 -0.27 22.58 -4.70
C ILE A 210 -1.64 22.02 -5.12
N VAL A 211 -2.46 21.62 -4.15
CA VAL A 211 -3.78 21.02 -4.39
C VAL A 211 -4.72 22.02 -5.07
N GLU A 212 -4.75 23.28 -4.61
CA GLU A 212 -5.59 24.35 -5.18
C GLU A 212 -5.18 24.75 -6.60
N ALA A 213 -3.91 24.52 -6.98
CA ALA A 213 -3.41 24.78 -8.33
C ALA A 213 -3.67 23.62 -9.32
N LEU A 214 -4.24 22.50 -8.87
CA LEU A 214 -4.50 21.36 -9.73
C LEU A 214 -5.65 21.64 -10.71
N PRO A 215 -5.52 21.21 -11.98
CA PRO A 215 -6.60 21.27 -12.94
C PRO A 215 -7.81 20.43 -12.52
N GLU A 216 -8.93 20.72 -13.14
CA GLU A 216 -10.17 19.96 -13.03
C GLU A 216 -9.95 18.48 -13.36
N GLY A 217 -10.65 17.58 -12.65
CA GLY A 217 -10.51 16.14 -12.81
C GLY A 217 -9.25 15.54 -12.17
N SER A 218 -8.40 16.34 -11.50
CA SER A 218 -7.21 15.82 -10.85
C SER A 218 -7.52 14.90 -9.67
N ILE A 219 -6.60 13.97 -9.38
CA ILE A 219 -6.72 13.03 -8.27
C ILE A 219 -5.83 13.49 -7.11
N VAL A 220 -6.37 13.58 -5.90
CA VAL A 220 -5.63 13.92 -4.67
C VAL A 220 -5.65 12.74 -3.72
N ILE A 221 -4.47 12.28 -3.30
CA ILE A 221 -4.30 11.03 -2.56
C ILE A 221 -3.58 11.29 -1.24
N ASN A 222 -4.21 10.95 -0.10
CA ASN A 222 -3.54 10.95 1.19
C ASN A 222 -2.84 9.61 1.45
N ALA A 223 -1.52 9.56 1.27
CA ALA A 223 -0.65 8.43 1.58
C ALA A 223 0.32 8.73 2.75
N THR A 224 -0.05 9.66 3.66
CA THR A 224 0.80 10.09 4.78
C THR A 224 0.63 9.26 6.05
N GLY A 225 -0.47 8.51 6.18
CA GLY A 225 -0.89 7.84 7.43
C GLY A 225 -1.44 8.80 8.49
N MET A 226 -1.57 10.11 8.20
CA MET A 226 -2.30 11.06 9.05
C MET A 226 -3.79 10.75 9.00
N GLY A 227 -4.47 10.95 10.12
CA GLY A 227 -5.88 10.55 10.27
C GLY A 227 -6.08 9.11 10.75
N LYS A 228 -4.99 8.31 10.86
CA LYS A 228 -5.01 6.94 11.40
C LYS A 228 -3.96 6.74 12.48
N ASP A 229 -2.69 6.68 12.07
CA ASP A 229 -1.56 6.39 12.97
C ASP A 229 -1.00 7.68 13.62
N ARG A 230 -1.38 8.83 13.06
CA ARG A 230 -1.06 10.18 13.52
C ARG A 230 -2.31 11.05 13.37
N PRO A 231 -2.60 11.94 14.34
CA PRO A 231 -3.76 12.84 14.23
C PRO A 231 -3.58 13.88 13.11
N GLY A 232 -4.69 14.43 12.65
CA GLY A 232 -4.75 15.52 11.68
C GLY A 232 -4.80 15.08 10.22
N SER A 233 -4.67 16.07 9.35
CA SER A 233 -4.68 15.93 7.90
C SER A 233 -3.43 16.54 7.29
N PRO A 234 -3.00 16.09 6.11
CA PRO A 234 -1.95 16.78 5.36
C PRO A 234 -2.40 18.11 4.75
N LEU A 235 -3.70 18.43 4.79
CA LEU A 235 -4.30 19.68 4.30
C LEU A 235 -4.91 20.47 5.45
N THR A 236 -5.11 21.79 5.25
CA THR A 236 -5.92 22.60 6.16
C THR A 236 -7.41 22.51 5.78
N ASP A 237 -8.30 22.91 6.70
CA ASP A 237 -9.75 22.91 6.45
C ASP A 237 -10.16 23.93 5.39
N SER A 238 -9.30 24.90 5.05
CA SER A 238 -9.55 25.91 4.02
C SER A 238 -9.16 25.47 2.61
N CYS A 239 -8.41 24.39 2.47
CA CYS A 239 -7.96 23.87 1.18
C CYS A 239 -9.13 23.54 0.26
N LYS A 240 -9.04 23.95 -1.01
CA LYS A 240 -10.07 23.66 -2.03
C LYS A 240 -9.59 22.56 -2.96
N PHE A 241 -10.32 21.44 -3.00
CA PHE A 241 -10.05 20.35 -3.92
C PHE A 241 -10.37 20.75 -5.37
N PRO A 242 -9.73 20.15 -6.40
CA PRO A 242 -10.04 20.39 -7.80
C PRO A 242 -11.49 19.98 -8.13
N LYS A 243 -12.18 20.75 -8.99
CA LYS A 243 -13.53 20.38 -9.45
C LYS A 243 -13.51 19.05 -10.21
N HIS A 244 -14.57 18.25 -10.10
CA HIS A 244 -14.70 16.91 -10.70
C HIS A 244 -13.53 16.00 -10.32
N GLY A 245 -12.87 16.31 -9.18
CA GLY A 245 -11.70 15.58 -8.69
C GLY A 245 -12.05 14.25 -8.07
N ILE A 246 -11.06 13.38 -8.02
CA ILE A 246 -11.12 12.14 -7.24
C ILE A 246 -10.25 12.33 -6.01
N VAL A 247 -10.80 12.02 -4.84
CA VAL A 247 -10.08 12.11 -3.55
C VAL A 247 -9.96 10.73 -2.96
N TRP A 248 -8.73 10.29 -2.72
CA TRP A 248 -8.48 8.97 -2.15
C TRP A 248 -7.75 9.06 -0.81
N GLU A 249 -8.44 8.67 0.25
CA GLU A 249 -7.87 8.47 1.57
C GLU A 249 -7.35 7.03 1.68
N PHE A 250 -6.03 6.82 1.86
CA PHE A 250 -5.46 5.49 2.00
C PHE A 250 -5.82 4.78 3.30
N ASN A 251 -6.26 5.53 4.30
CA ASN A 251 -6.72 4.95 5.55
C ASN A 251 -8.20 4.55 5.43
N TYR A 252 -8.57 3.46 6.09
CA TYR A 252 -9.97 2.98 6.18
C TYR A 252 -10.50 3.00 7.62
N ARG A 253 -9.69 3.48 8.57
CA ARG A 253 -10.01 3.61 9.99
C ARG A 253 -9.25 4.80 10.58
N GLY A 254 -9.69 5.27 11.73
CA GLY A 254 -9.15 6.45 12.39
C GLY A 254 -10.11 7.62 12.29
N SER A 255 -9.61 8.83 12.51
CA SER A 255 -10.39 10.07 12.44
C SER A 255 -10.63 10.57 11.01
N LEU A 256 -9.81 10.15 10.04
CA LEU A 256 -9.97 10.38 8.60
C LEU A 256 -10.26 11.85 8.23
N GLU A 257 -9.61 12.81 8.88
CA GLU A 257 -9.87 14.24 8.71
C GLU A 257 -9.75 14.68 7.25
N PHE A 258 -8.77 14.17 6.48
CA PHE A 258 -8.63 14.46 5.06
C PHE A 258 -9.87 14.05 4.25
N MET A 259 -10.46 12.89 4.56
CA MET A 259 -11.69 12.45 3.90
C MET A 259 -12.87 13.38 4.26
N HIS A 260 -13.00 13.76 5.53
CA HIS A 260 -14.06 14.68 5.96
C HIS A 260 -13.92 16.07 5.34
N GLN A 261 -12.71 16.58 5.14
CA GLN A 261 -12.45 17.82 4.39
C GLN A 261 -12.95 17.74 2.95
N ALA A 262 -12.80 16.58 2.29
CA ALA A 262 -13.31 16.34 0.96
C ALA A 262 -14.86 16.22 0.95
N GLU A 263 -15.42 15.47 1.90
CA GLU A 263 -16.89 15.30 2.04
C GLU A 263 -17.60 16.64 2.23
N ALA A 264 -17.02 17.57 2.99
CA ALA A 264 -17.54 18.92 3.17
C ALA A 264 -17.65 19.74 1.86
N GLN A 265 -16.89 19.36 0.83
CA GLN A 265 -16.84 20.03 -0.48
C GLN A 265 -17.48 19.19 -1.61
N GLN A 266 -17.96 17.98 -1.30
CA GLN A 266 -18.34 16.97 -2.30
C GLN A 266 -19.34 17.50 -3.32
N GLN A 267 -20.43 18.12 -2.85
CA GLN A 267 -21.46 18.65 -3.75
C GLN A 267 -20.99 19.88 -4.53
N GLU A 268 -20.32 20.84 -3.87
CA GLU A 268 -19.84 22.08 -4.49
C GLU A 268 -18.81 21.81 -5.60
N ARG A 269 -17.95 20.79 -5.37
CA ARG A 269 -16.82 20.48 -6.24
C ARG A 269 -17.05 19.27 -7.13
N ASP A 270 -18.19 18.58 -6.99
CA ASP A 270 -18.50 17.31 -7.68
C ASP A 270 -17.36 16.29 -7.50
N LEU A 271 -17.04 15.98 -6.23
CA LEU A 271 -15.95 15.07 -5.90
C LEU A 271 -16.42 13.62 -5.81
N GLN A 272 -15.63 12.72 -6.39
CA GLN A 272 -15.66 11.31 -6.06
C GLN A 272 -14.70 11.05 -4.90
N ILE A 273 -15.18 10.42 -3.83
CA ILE A 273 -14.39 10.23 -2.61
C ILE A 273 -14.30 8.73 -2.30
N GLU A 274 -13.08 8.25 -2.11
CA GLU A 274 -12.79 6.85 -1.80
C GLU A 274 -11.92 6.76 -0.54
N ASN A 275 -12.15 5.72 0.26
CA ASN A 275 -11.30 5.39 1.40
C ASN A 275 -10.37 4.21 1.10
N GLY A 276 -9.55 3.83 2.08
CA GLY A 276 -8.56 2.77 1.95
C GLY A 276 -9.10 1.34 2.03
N TRP A 277 -10.42 1.14 2.11
CA TRP A 277 -10.99 -0.19 2.27
C TRP A 277 -10.66 -1.14 1.11
N THR A 278 -10.89 -0.68 -0.11
CA THR A 278 -10.60 -1.46 -1.32
C THR A 278 -9.11 -1.81 -1.41
N TYR A 279 -8.24 -0.86 -1.08
CA TYR A 279 -6.79 -1.13 -1.01
C TYR A 279 -6.45 -2.15 0.08
N PHE A 280 -7.09 -2.09 1.25
CA PHE A 280 -6.92 -3.09 2.31
C PHE A 280 -7.30 -4.49 1.83
N ILE A 281 -8.43 -4.65 1.15
CA ILE A 281 -8.88 -5.93 0.59
C ILE A 281 -7.87 -6.46 -0.42
N HIS A 282 -7.46 -5.65 -1.40
CA HIS A 282 -6.46 -6.07 -2.39
C HIS A 282 -5.10 -6.35 -1.76
N GLY A 283 -4.65 -5.55 -0.80
CA GLY A 283 -3.37 -5.74 -0.11
C GLY A 283 -3.26 -7.11 0.53
N TRP A 284 -4.29 -7.56 1.23
CA TRP A 284 -4.32 -8.88 1.86
C TRP A 284 -4.56 -10.01 0.88
N THR A 285 -5.53 -9.86 -0.02
CA THR A 285 -5.87 -10.94 -0.95
C THR A 285 -4.76 -11.24 -1.95
N GLN A 286 -4.00 -10.21 -2.40
CA GLN A 286 -2.84 -10.42 -3.27
C GLN A 286 -1.69 -11.15 -2.57
N VAL A 287 -1.46 -10.88 -1.27
CA VAL A 287 -0.46 -11.61 -0.50
C VAL A 287 -0.93 -13.03 -0.20
N ILE A 288 -2.19 -13.23 0.18
CA ILE A 288 -2.76 -14.56 0.40
C ILE A 288 -2.69 -15.39 -0.89
N ALA A 289 -3.07 -14.81 -2.03
CA ALA A 289 -2.99 -15.47 -3.33
C ALA A 289 -1.56 -15.97 -3.62
N GLU A 290 -0.54 -15.13 -3.34
CA GLU A 290 0.87 -15.48 -3.52
C GLU A 290 1.34 -16.57 -2.56
N VAL A 291 1.02 -16.44 -1.27
CA VAL A 291 1.47 -17.38 -0.22
C VAL A 291 0.86 -18.77 -0.41
N TYR A 292 -0.40 -18.84 -0.85
CA TYR A 292 -1.13 -20.10 -1.05
C TYR A 292 -1.10 -20.60 -2.49
N HIS A 293 -0.51 -19.86 -3.42
CA HIS A 293 -0.47 -20.19 -4.85
C HIS A 293 -1.87 -20.42 -5.43
N ILE A 294 -2.82 -19.58 -5.05
CA ILE A 294 -4.22 -19.63 -5.52
C ILE A 294 -4.59 -18.31 -6.22
N ASP A 295 -5.65 -18.37 -7.04
CA ASP A 295 -6.25 -17.16 -7.60
C ASP A 295 -7.37 -16.64 -6.70
N ILE A 296 -7.31 -15.33 -6.36
CA ILE A 296 -8.35 -14.62 -5.60
C ILE A 296 -8.79 -13.42 -6.44
N THR A 297 -9.57 -13.69 -7.49
CA THR A 297 -10.17 -12.69 -8.39
C THR A 297 -11.67 -12.90 -8.52
N GLY A 298 -12.37 -12.03 -9.19
CA GLY A 298 -13.80 -12.16 -9.49
C GLY A 298 -14.66 -12.46 -8.25
N GLU A 299 -15.41 -13.55 -8.29
CA GLU A 299 -16.32 -13.93 -7.20
C GLU A 299 -15.61 -14.23 -5.87
N ARG A 300 -14.40 -14.82 -5.91
CA ARG A 300 -13.62 -15.06 -4.69
C ARG A 300 -13.21 -13.77 -4.00
N LEU A 301 -12.77 -12.78 -4.77
CA LEU A 301 -12.44 -11.45 -4.24
C LEU A 301 -13.68 -10.76 -3.66
N ALA A 302 -14.80 -10.77 -4.39
CA ALA A 302 -16.04 -10.18 -3.94
C ALA A 302 -16.58 -10.88 -2.66
N MET A 303 -16.38 -12.19 -2.54
CA MET A 303 -16.67 -12.94 -1.32
C MET A 303 -15.80 -12.48 -0.14
N CYS A 304 -14.48 -12.36 -0.35
CA CYS A 304 -13.57 -11.86 0.69
C CYS A 304 -13.97 -10.45 1.16
N ASP A 305 -14.31 -9.54 0.24
CA ASP A 305 -14.76 -8.19 0.61
C ASP A 305 -16.05 -8.24 1.45
N ARG A 306 -17.07 -8.99 1.02
CA ARG A 306 -18.32 -9.12 1.79
C ARG A 306 -18.13 -9.70 3.19
N LEU A 307 -17.25 -10.68 3.34
CA LEU A 307 -16.99 -11.34 4.62
C LEU A 307 -16.12 -10.52 5.56
N ALA A 308 -15.45 -9.48 5.08
CA ALA A 308 -14.62 -8.59 5.88
C ALA A 308 -15.38 -7.37 6.45
N ARG A 309 -16.57 -7.09 5.94
CA ARG A 309 -17.49 -6.02 6.38
C ARG A 309 -18.36 -6.50 7.53
#